data_43dce8cb6be16bd7e709bfdd575da663
#
_entry.id   43dce8cb6be16bd7e709bfdd575da663
#
_cell.length_a   1.000
_cell.length_b   1.000
_cell.length_c   1.000
_cell.angle_alpha   90.00
_cell.angle_beta   90.00
_cell.angle_gamma   90.00
#
_symmetry.space_group_name_H-M   'P 1'
#
loop_
_entity.id
_entity.type
_entity.pdbx_description
1 polymer ?
#
loop_
_entity_poly.entity_id
_entity_poly.type
_entity_poly.pdbx_seq_one_letter_code
_entity_poly.pdbx_strand_id
1 'polypeptide(L)'
;NVDFSAIVPCYNEEKSLALFYQEFCRDIARIEGVSYELILVDDGSTDGTLREMKELAAKDSHVRYLSFSRNFGKESAIYAGLENARGDFCVLMDADLQDPPSLLPEMYGYVKDGEYDSVATRRVTRKGEPKIRSFFARQFYKLMSRISKVDLVDGARDYRLMNSKFVN
;
A
#
# COMPACT_ATOMS: atom_id res chain seq x y z
N ASN A 1 16.87 7.30 -12.38
CA ASN A 1 16.35 6.11 -11.69
C ASN A 1 15.34 6.56 -10.65
N VAL A 2 14.30 5.78 -10.44
CA VAL A 2 13.35 5.94 -9.34
C VAL A 2 13.78 4.98 -8.23
N ASP A 3 13.93 5.47 -7.00
CA ASP A 3 14.32 4.62 -5.89
C ASP A 3 13.09 3.91 -5.29
N PHE A 4 11.93 4.60 -5.31
CA PHE A 4 10.78 4.19 -4.53
C PHE A 4 9.47 4.30 -5.32
N SER A 5 8.74 3.19 -5.49
CA SER A 5 7.41 3.16 -6.08
C SER A 5 6.36 2.88 -5.01
N ALA A 6 5.48 3.86 -4.73
CA ALA A 6 4.31 3.66 -3.90
C ALA A 6 3.11 3.25 -4.77
N ILE A 7 2.49 2.12 -4.46
CA ILE A 7 1.37 1.56 -5.19
C ILE A 7 0.14 1.61 -4.32
N VAL A 8 -0.90 2.30 -4.81
CA VAL A 8 -2.13 2.57 -4.06
C VAL A 8 -3.34 2.13 -4.89
N PRO A 9 -3.88 0.94 -4.64
CA PRO A 9 -5.14 0.53 -5.23
C PRO A 9 -6.29 1.36 -4.65
N CYS A 10 -7.16 1.88 -5.51
CA CYS A 10 -8.27 2.74 -5.13
C CYS A 10 -9.57 2.23 -5.74
N TYR A 11 -10.62 2.18 -4.94
CA TYR A 11 -11.98 1.93 -5.38
C TYR A 11 -12.95 2.78 -4.58
N ASN A 12 -13.55 3.81 -5.22
CA ASN A 12 -14.45 4.78 -4.58
C ASN A 12 -13.82 5.50 -3.38
N GLU A 13 -12.63 6.08 -3.60
CA GLU A 13 -11.82 6.77 -2.61
C GLU A 13 -11.83 8.30 -2.78
N GLU A 14 -12.83 8.87 -3.45
CA GLU A 14 -12.95 10.31 -3.72
C GLU A 14 -12.77 11.18 -2.47
N LYS A 15 -13.23 10.69 -1.30
CA LYS A 15 -13.20 11.46 -0.05
C LYS A 15 -11.85 11.41 0.67
N SER A 16 -11.05 10.38 0.45
CA SER A 16 -9.80 10.12 1.17
C SER A 16 -8.56 10.45 0.36
N LEU A 17 -8.64 10.37 -0.99
CA LEU A 17 -7.47 10.42 -1.86
C LEU A 17 -6.66 11.73 -1.74
N ALA A 18 -7.32 12.87 -1.68
CA ALA A 18 -6.63 14.17 -1.55
C ALA A 18 -5.85 14.27 -0.23
N LEU A 19 -6.45 13.82 0.88
CA LEU A 19 -5.81 13.82 2.18
C LEU A 19 -4.66 12.81 2.22
N PHE A 20 -4.88 11.60 1.68
CA PHE A 20 -3.82 10.59 1.55
C PHE A 20 -2.61 11.17 0.80
N TYR A 21 -2.82 11.81 -0.34
CA TYR A 21 -1.74 12.41 -1.12
C TYR A 21 -0.94 13.45 -0.32
N GLN A 22 -1.62 14.33 0.43
CA GLN A 22 -0.94 15.33 1.27
C GLN A 22 -0.08 14.67 2.36
N GLU A 23 -0.63 13.68 3.06
CA GLU A 23 0.08 12.93 4.10
C GLU A 23 1.28 12.17 3.49
N PHE A 24 1.09 11.51 2.36
CA PHE A 24 2.14 10.79 1.65
C PHE A 24 3.30 11.74 1.26
N CYS A 25 3.00 12.87 0.61
CA CYS A 25 4.02 13.84 0.20
C CYS A 25 4.81 14.40 1.39
N ARG A 26 4.12 14.69 2.50
CA ARG A 26 4.77 15.16 3.73
C ARG A 26 5.75 14.13 4.28
N ASP A 27 5.36 12.87 4.30
CA ASP A 27 6.14 11.83 4.98
C ASP A 27 7.23 11.23 4.10
N ILE A 28 7.03 11.13 2.77
CA ILE A 28 8.08 10.69 1.84
C ILE A 28 9.22 11.73 1.78
N ALA A 29 8.90 13.01 1.91
CA ALA A 29 9.90 14.09 1.96
C ALA A 29 10.86 14.00 3.17
N ARG A 30 10.53 13.20 4.19
CA ARG A 30 11.41 12.94 5.34
C ARG A 30 12.51 11.92 5.04
N ILE A 31 12.42 11.23 3.90
CA ILE A 31 13.45 10.31 3.43
C ILE A 31 14.38 11.09 2.50
N GLU A 32 15.48 11.58 3.04
CA GLU A 32 16.41 12.43 2.31
C GLU A 32 17.05 11.70 1.12
N GLY A 33 17.13 12.39 -0.02
CA GLY A 33 17.83 11.92 -1.21
C GLY A 33 17.13 10.80 -1.98
N VAL A 34 15.88 10.45 -1.64
CA VAL A 34 15.10 9.41 -2.32
C VAL A 34 14.24 10.01 -3.42
N SER A 35 14.42 9.51 -4.65
CA SER A 35 13.50 9.77 -5.76
C SER A 35 12.32 8.80 -5.70
N TYR A 36 11.10 9.28 -5.95
CA TYR A 36 9.91 8.45 -5.83
C TYR A 36 8.92 8.64 -6.97
N GLU A 37 8.04 7.68 -7.13
CA GLU A 37 6.80 7.78 -7.88
C GLU A 37 5.62 7.26 -7.04
N LEU A 38 4.45 7.85 -7.24
CA LEU A 38 3.19 7.42 -6.67
C LEU A 38 2.29 6.88 -7.79
N ILE A 39 1.98 5.59 -7.76
CA ILE A 39 1.14 4.91 -8.75
C ILE A 39 -0.24 4.66 -8.13
N LEU A 40 -1.21 5.45 -8.56
CA LEU A 40 -2.61 5.30 -8.17
C LEU A 40 -3.30 4.35 -9.16
N VAL A 41 -3.95 3.31 -8.67
CA VAL A 41 -4.63 2.34 -9.54
C VAL A 41 -6.13 2.37 -9.24
N ASP A 42 -6.89 2.94 -10.17
CA ASP A 42 -8.36 2.97 -10.11
C ASP A 42 -8.95 1.64 -10.55
N ASP A 43 -9.53 0.91 -9.62
CA ASP A 43 -10.19 -0.38 -9.86
C ASP A 43 -11.65 -0.19 -10.31
N GLY A 44 -11.86 0.68 -11.31
CA GLY A 44 -13.16 0.91 -11.90
C GLY A 44 -14.13 1.65 -10.98
N SER A 45 -13.69 2.70 -10.32
CA SER A 45 -14.51 3.54 -9.44
C SER A 45 -15.70 4.15 -10.16
N THR A 46 -16.78 4.35 -9.42
CA THR A 46 -18.04 4.96 -9.90
C THR A 46 -18.27 6.37 -9.39
N ASP A 47 -17.41 6.84 -8.49
CA ASP A 47 -17.41 8.20 -7.93
C ASP A 47 -16.35 9.11 -8.61
N GLY A 48 -15.94 10.20 -7.96
CA GLY A 48 -14.96 11.15 -8.48
C GLY A 48 -13.49 10.72 -8.38
N THR A 49 -13.19 9.49 -7.92
CA THR A 49 -11.81 9.02 -7.67
C THR A 49 -10.90 9.17 -8.90
N LEU A 50 -11.34 8.70 -10.08
CA LEU A 50 -10.53 8.80 -11.30
C LEU A 50 -10.28 10.26 -11.71
N ARG A 51 -11.26 11.15 -11.50
CA ARG A 51 -11.09 12.58 -11.77
C ARG A 51 -9.99 13.17 -10.88
N GLU A 52 -10.02 12.88 -9.59
CA GLU A 52 -8.99 13.35 -8.66
C GLU A 52 -7.59 12.81 -9.01
N MET A 53 -7.47 11.53 -9.39
CA MET A 53 -6.20 10.96 -9.84
C MET A 53 -5.62 11.73 -11.03
N LYS A 54 -6.45 12.06 -12.02
CA LYS A 54 -6.04 12.84 -13.20
C LYS A 54 -5.58 14.23 -12.81
N GLU A 55 -6.28 14.87 -11.89
CA GLU A 55 -5.92 16.21 -11.41
C GLU A 55 -4.59 16.19 -10.62
N LEU A 56 -4.34 15.17 -9.79
CA LEU A 56 -3.08 14.99 -9.09
C LEU A 56 -1.93 14.76 -10.07
N ALA A 57 -2.10 13.86 -11.04
CA ALA A 57 -1.07 13.57 -12.04
C ALA A 57 -0.77 14.77 -12.96
N ALA A 58 -1.75 15.66 -13.18
CA ALA A 58 -1.52 16.90 -13.93
C ALA A 58 -0.73 17.96 -13.14
N LYS A 59 -0.78 17.91 -11.81
CA LYS A 59 -0.13 18.88 -10.90
C LYS A 59 1.24 18.41 -10.43
N ASP A 60 1.48 17.10 -10.35
CA ASP A 60 2.69 16.51 -9.80
C ASP A 60 3.20 15.40 -10.73
N SER A 61 4.38 15.61 -11.29
CA SER A 61 5.04 14.66 -12.19
C SER A 61 5.48 13.35 -11.53
N HIS A 62 5.50 13.27 -10.20
CA HIS A 62 5.75 12.03 -9.47
C HIS A 62 4.50 11.14 -9.43
N VAL A 63 3.31 11.68 -9.70
CA VAL A 63 2.05 10.93 -9.68
C VAL A 63 1.77 10.34 -11.05
N ARG A 64 1.51 9.05 -11.07
CA ARG A 64 1.02 8.30 -12.23
C ARG A 64 -0.28 7.60 -11.85
N TYR A 65 -1.13 7.34 -12.82
CA TYR A 65 -2.34 6.57 -12.57
C TYR A 65 -2.58 5.52 -13.65
N LEU A 66 -3.24 4.45 -13.24
CA LEU A 66 -3.82 3.41 -14.08
C LEU A 66 -5.32 3.37 -13.79
N SER A 67 -6.15 3.06 -14.79
CA SER A 67 -7.59 2.93 -14.58
C SER A 67 -8.14 1.71 -15.30
N PHE A 68 -8.87 0.90 -14.58
CA PHE A 68 -9.56 -0.26 -15.12
C PHE A 68 -10.95 0.12 -15.65
N SER A 69 -11.40 -0.58 -16.67
CA SER A 69 -12.72 -0.37 -17.28
C SER A 69 -13.88 -0.81 -16.37
N ARG A 70 -13.60 -1.63 -15.36
CA ARG A 70 -14.52 -2.10 -14.33
C ARG A 70 -13.75 -2.57 -13.11
N ASN A 71 -14.45 -2.89 -12.03
CA ASN A 71 -13.82 -3.50 -10.85
C ASN A 71 -13.36 -4.94 -11.18
N PHE A 72 -12.06 -5.20 -11.00
CA PHE A 72 -11.42 -6.49 -11.15
C PHE A 72 -10.88 -7.02 -9.81
N GLY A 73 -10.97 -6.24 -8.75
CA GLY A 73 -10.51 -6.56 -7.41
C GLY A 73 -9.15 -5.95 -7.05
N LYS A 74 -8.95 -5.78 -5.73
CA LYS A 74 -7.76 -5.13 -5.15
C LYS A 74 -6.47 -5.81 -5.60
N GLU A 75 -6.44 -7.14 -5.65
CA GLU A 75 -5.26 -7.93 -6.04
C GLU A 75 -4.84 -7.63 -7.49
N SER A 76 -5.82 -7.48 -8.40
CA SER A 76 -5.55 -7.11 -9.79
C SER A 76 -4.97 -5.69 -9.89
N ALA A 77 -5.47 -4.77 -9.07
CA ALA A 77 -4.96 -3.40 -9.02
C ALA A 77 -3.53 -3.36 -8.44
N ILE A 78 -3.23 -4.13 -7.39
CA ILE A 78 -1.89 -4.28 -6.83
C ILE A 78 -0.94 -4.83 -7.90
N TYR A 79 -1.33 -5.91 -8.58
CA TYR A 79 -0.51 -6.53 -9.62
C TYR A 79 -0.19 -5.54 -10.76
N ALA A 80 -1.20 -4.83 -11.27
CA ALA A 80 -0.99 -3.83 -12.30
C ALA A 80 -0.07 -2.68 -11.83
N GLY A 81 -0.17 -2.27 -10.57
CA GLY A 81 0.73 -1.29 -9.98
C GLY A 81 2.17 -1.79 -9.93
N LEU A 82 2.39 -3.03 -9.47
CA LEU A 82 3.71 -3.65 -9.40
C LEU A 82 4.36 -3.81 -10.79
N GLU A 83 3.61 -4.26 -11.80
CA GLU A 83 4.12 -4.37 -13.18
C GLU A 83 4.55 -3.02 -13.78
N ASN A 84 3.99 -1.92 -13.30
CA ASN A 84 4.28 -0.57 -13.77
C ASN A 84 5.28 0.18 -12.87
N ALA A 85 5.70 -0.41 -11.76
CA ALA A 85 6.67 0.16 -10.84
C ALA A 85 8.07 0.21 -11.47
N ARG A 86 8.81 1.28 -11.17
CA ARG A 86 10.16 1.54 -11.69
C ARG A 86 11.21 1.64 -10.59
N GLY A 87 10.75 1.69 -9.33
CA GLY A 87 11.59 1.86 -8.16
C GLY A 87 12.31 0.58 -7.76
N ASP A 88 13.48 0.76 -7.16
CA ASP A 88 14.22 -0.34 -6.54
C ASP A 88 13.50 -0.90 -5.30
N PHE A 89 12.63 -0.10 -4.70
CA PHE A 89 11.74 -0.47 -3.61
C PHE A 89 10.29 -0.21 -3.98
N CYS A 90 9.39 -1.14 -3.63
CA CYS A 90 7.95 -1.01 -3.82
C CYS A 90 7.23 -1.03 -2.47
N VAL A 91 6.31 -0.08 -2.26
CA VAL A 91 5.42 -0.10 -1.10
C VAL A 91 3.96 -0.20 -1.54
N LEU A 92 3.22 -1.10 -0.92
CA LEU A 92 1.78 -1.23 -1.07
C LEU A 92 1.10 -0.47 0.07
N MET A 93 0.15 0.41 -0.24
CA MET A 93 -0.58 1.24 0.73
C MET A 93 -2.04 1.35 0.35
N ASP A 94 -2.91 1.54 1.35
CA ASP A 94 -4.32 1.87 1.14
C ASP A 94 -4.56 3.37 1.24
N ALA A 95 -5.47 3.91 0.43
CA ALA A 95 -5.80 5.34 0.39
C ALA A 95 -6.68 5.81 1.56
N ASP A 96 -7.15 4.91 2.41
CA ASP A 96 -8.08 5.19 3.52
C ASP A 96 -7.39 5.69 4.81
N LEU A 97 -6.07 5.92 4.76
CA LEU A 97 -5.22 6.37 5.89
C LEU A 97 -5.20 5.44 7.12
N GLN A 98 -5.75 4.23 7.02
CA GLN A 98 -5.55 3.21 8.05
C GLN A 98 -4.10 2.70 8.08
N ASP A 99 -3.38 2.91 7.00
CA ASP A 99 -1.95 2.63 6.82
C ASP A 99 -1.21 3.97 6.75
N PRO A 100 -0.73 4.51 7.87
CA PRO A 100 -0.20 5.86 7.90
C PRO A 100 1.12 5.98 7.15
N PRO A 101 1.25 6.91 6.18
CA PRO A 101 2.50 7.17 5.47
C PRO A 101 3.68 7.49 6.40
N SER A 102 3.40 7.95 7.61
CA SER A 102 4.43 8.29 8.62
C SER A 102 5.35 7.13 9.02
N LEU A 103 4.98 5.89 8.72
CA LEU A 103 5.82 4.70 8.95
C LEU A 103 6.84 4.48 7.82
N LEU A 104 6.69 5.11 6.65
CA LEU A 104 7.57 4.92 5.50
C LEU A 104 9.06 5.13 5.81
N PRO A 105 9.48 6.21 6.51
CA PRO A 105 10.90 6.42 6.83
C PRO A 105 11.49 5.30 7.68
N GLU A 106 10.73 4.79 8.64
CA GLU A 106 11.15 3.68 9.50
C GLU A 106 11.26 2.38 8.70
N MET A 107 10.22 2.06 7.89
CA MET A 107 10.21 0.86 7.04
C MET A 107 11.36 0.88 6.05
N TYR A 108 11.65 2.03 5.44
CA TYR A 108 12.76 2.19 4.51
C TYR A 108 14.11 1.96 5.21
N GLY A 109 14.25 2.43 6.46
CA GLY A 109 15.45 2.19 7.26
C GLY A 109 15.81 0.70 7.40
N TYR A 110 14.81 -0.18 7.48
CA TYR A 110 15.05 -1.64 7.59
C TYR A 110 15.45 -2.32 6.26
N VAL A 111 15.05 -1.79 5.11
CA VAL A 111 15.29 -2.46 3.81
C VAL A 111 16.44 -1.86 3.02
N LYS A 112 16.78 -0.58 3.23
CA LYS A 112 17.77 0.16 2.43
C LYS A 112 19.17 -0.46 2.47
N ASP A 113 19.55 -1.03 3.61
CA ASP A 113 20.88 -1.61 3.81
C ASP A 113 20.94 -3.09 3.39
N GLY A 114 19.84 -3.65 2.87
CA GLY A 114 19.74 -5.02 2.38
C GLY A 114 19.70 -6.09 3.49
N GLU A 115 19.48 -5.69 4.75
CA GLU A 115 19.32 -6.62 5.86
C GLU A 115 17.99 -7.41 5.77
N TYR A 116 16.94 -6.73 5.26
CA TYR A 116 15.63 -7.33 5.03
C TYR A 116 15.16 -7.08 3.60
N ASP A 117 14.59 -8.11 2.96
CA ASP A 117 14.00 -8.01 1.63
C ASP A 117 12.59 -7.43 1.65
N SER A 118 11.91 -7.53 2.77
CA SER A 118 10.53 -7.04 2.95
C SER A 118 10.24 -6.69 4.40
N VAL A 119 9.51 -5.59 4.61
CA VAL A 119 8.98 -5.15 5.91
C VAL A 119 7.48 -4.94 5.77
N ALA A 120 6.70 -5.59 6.64
CA ALA A 120 5.25 -5.44 6.68
C ALA A 120 4.79 -4.85 8.01
N THR A 121 3.76 -4.02 7.99
CA THR A 121 3.14 -3.52 9.21
C THR A 121 2.19 -4.54 9.83
N ARG A 122 2.09 -4.52 11.14
CA ARG A 122 1.14 -5.32 11.89
C ARG A 122 0.30 -4.43 12.82
N ARG A 123 -1.01 -4.63 12.82
CA ARG A 123 -1.90 -3.96 13.77
C ARG A 123 -1.76 -4.60 15.15
N VAL A 124 -1.27 -3.83 16.12
CA VAL A 124 -1.04 -4.31 17.50
C VAL A 124 -2.33 -4.24 18.36
N THR A 125 -3.25 -3.29 18.05
CA THR A 125 -4.49 -3.09 18.81
C THR A 125 -5.70 -2.95 17.88
N ARG A 126 -6.73 -3.78 18.13
CA ARG A 126 -8.05 -3.70 17.48
C ARG A 126 -9.03 -2.93 18.38
N LYS A 127 -8.76 -1.65 18.64
CA LYS A 127 -9.74 -0.81 19.35
C LYS A 127 -10.96 -0.59 18.46
N GLY A 128 -12.15 -1.08 18.90
CA GLY A 128 -13.42 -0.84 18.24
C GLY A 128 -13.99 -2.00 17.42
N GLU A 129 -13.30 -3.15 17.28
CA GLU A 129 -13.93 -4.33 16.66
C GLU A 129 -14.80 -5.11 17.66
N PRO A 130 -15.97 -5.63 17.20
CA PRO A 130 -16.79 -6.52 18.04
C PRO A 130 -15.98 -7.74 18.50
N LYS A 131 -16.02 -8.05 19.77
CA LYS A 131 -15.27 -9.15 20.40
C LYS A 131 -15.50 -10.52 19.71
N ILE A 132 -16.72 -10.74 19.21
CA ILE A 132 -17.12 -11.96 18.50
C ILE A 132 -16.34 -12.11 17.18
N ARG A 133 -16.22 -11.05 16.35
CA ARG A 133 -15.48 -11.08 15.09
C ARG A 133 -13.99 -11.33 15.31
N SER A 134 -13.41 -10.73 16.34
CA SER A 134 -12.02 -10.93 16.74
C SER A 134 -11.76 -12.35 17.25
N PHE A 135 -12.74 -13.00 17.90
CA PHE A 135 -12.65 -14.39 18.34
C PHE A 135 -12.61 -15.35 17.16
N PHE A 136 -13.55 -15.22 16.20
CA PHE A 136 -13.60 -16.09 15.02
C PHE A 136 -12.36 -15.91 14.12
N ALA A 137 -11.88 -14.67 13.93
CA ALA A 137 -10.65 -14.42 13.20
C ALA A 137 -9.46 -15.16 13.85
N ARG A 138 -9.29 -15.07 15.17
CA ARG A 138 -8.22 -15.79 15.89
C ARG A 138 -8.32 -17.31 15.74
N GLN A 139 -9.54 -17.87 15.81
CA GLN A 139 -9.74 -19.30 15.61
C GLN A 139 -9.42 -19.74 14.19
N PHE A 140 -9.80 -18.93 13.19
CA PHE A 140 -9.46 -19.17 11.80
C PHE A 140 -7.93 -19.17 11.56
N TYR A 141 -7.21 -18.14 12.04
CA TYR A 141 -5.75 -18.09 11.92
C TYR A 141 -5.07 -19.28 12.64
N LYS A 142 -5.57 -19.65 13.81
CA LYS A 142 -5.05 -20.81 14.56
C LYS A 142 -5.31 -22.14 13.84
N LEU A 143 -6.43 -22.27 13.12
CA LEU A 143 -6.71 -23.44 12.30
C LEU A 143 -5.82 -23.45 11.05
N MET A 144 -5.71 -22.32 10.36
CA MET A 144 -4.90 -22.18 9.15
C MET A 144 -3.40 -22.39 9.42
N SER A 145 -2.86 -21.90 10.53
CA SER A 145 -1.46 -22.14 10.92
C SER A 145 -1.14 -23.61 11.22
N ARG A 146 -2.16 -24.44 11.55
CA ARG A 146 -1.99 -25.89 11.72
C ARG A 146 -2.01 -26.66 10.40
N ILE A 147 -2.69 -26.11 9.39
CA ILE A 147 -2.88 -26.75 8.07
C ILE A 147 -1.80 -26.27 7.08
N SER A 148 -1.40 -25.02 7.19
CA SER A 148 -0.37 -24.39 6.34
C SER A 148 1.01 -24.58 6.97
N LYS A 149 2.01 -24.88 6.13
CA LYS A 149 3.43 -24.88 6.53
C LYS A 149 4.03 -23.47 6.64
N VAL A 150 3.22 -22.43 6.44
CA VAL A 150 3.61 -21.03 6.49
C VAL A 150 3.06 -20.41 7.77
N ASP A 151 3.90 -19.76 8.57
CA ASP A 151 3.48 -18.99 9.73
C ASP A 151 2.70 -17.76 9.28
N LEU A 152 1.37 -17.84 9.44
CA LEU A 152 0.47 -16.72 9.19
C LEU A 152 0.53 -15.76 10.39
N VAL A 153 1.09 -14.58 10.20
CA VAL A 153 1.14 -13.55 11.23
C VAL A 153 -0.25 -12.92 11.40
N ASP A 154 -0.86 -13.10 12.58
CA ASP A 154 -2.17 -12.50 12.89
C ASP A 154 -2.08 -10.96 12.82
N GLY A 155 -3.02 -10.35 12.08
CA GLY A 155 -3.08 -8.89 11.90
C GLY A 155 -2.10 -8.33 10.88
N ALA A 156 -1.43 -9.17 10.06
CA ALA A 156 -0.66 -8.70 8.91
C ALA A 156 -1.55 -7.89 7.97
N ARG A 157 -1.04 -6.76 7.49
CA ARG A 157 -1.70 -5.87 6.53
C ARG A 157 -1.00 -5.91 5.19
N ASP A 158 -1.70 -5.41 4.17
CA ASP A 158 -1.12 -5.23 2.85
C ASP A 158 -0.06 -4.11 2.81
N TYR A 159 -0.02 -3.24 3.83
CA TYR A 159 0.99 -2.21 3.96
C TYR A 159 2.38 -2.84 4.15
N ARG A 160 3.07 -2.98 3.02
CA ARG A 160 4.34 -3.70 2.92
C ARG A 160 5.30 -2.94 2.01
N LEU A 161 6.53 -2.79 2.46
CA LEU A 161 7.66 -2.31 1.68
C LEU A 161 8.55 -3.48 1.30
N MET A 162 8.90 -3.59 0.03
CA MET A 162 9.66 -4.70 -0.55
C MET A 162 10.75 -4.16 -1.48
N ASN A 163 11.88 -4.85 -1.55
CA ASN A 163 12.84 -4.58 -2.62
C ASN A 163 12.37 -5.24 -3.95
N SER A 164 12.88 -4.76 -5.07
CA SER A 164 12.49 -5.25 -6.41
C SER A 164 12.83 -6.74 -6.63
N LYS A 165 13.83 -7.28 -5.93
CA LYS A 165 14.18 -8.70 -5.98
C LYS A 165 13.13 -9.60 -5.35
N PHE A 166 12.34 -9.06 -4.42
CA PHE A 166 11.24 -9.78 -3.77
C PHE A 166 9.98 -9.79 -4.64
N VAL A 167 9.84 -8.82 -5.56
CA VAL A 167 8.67 -8.67 -6.45
C VAL A 167 8.80 -9.55 -7.70
N ASN A 168 10.01 -9.81 -8.17
CA ASN A 168 10.31 -10.69 -9.31
C ASN A 168 10.52 -12.14 -8.85
#